data_5b261a3b77d23c71508d30fe433f5830
#
_entry.id   5b261a3b77d23c71508d30fe433f5830
#
_cell.length_a   1.000
_cell.length_b   1.000
_cell.length_c   1.000
_cell.angle_alpha   90.00
_cell.angle_beta   90.00
_cell.angle_gamma   90.00
#
_symmetry.space_group_name_H-M   'P 1'
#
loop_
_entity.id
_entity.type
_entity.pdbx_description
1 polymer ?
#
loop_
_entity_poly.entity_id
_entity_poly.type
_entity_poly.pdbx_seq_one_letter_code
_entity_poly.pdbx_strand_id
1 'polypeptide(L)'
;MFLLAACNPATEKTDHEGHTMGPNQNHATSTVDTSLADIVRSVNQTVISSQETVEPVVKASGSVVKLNGYISEDPMRNQVLSTRVGGRIEKLYVKYNYQYIGKGEKVLDLYSPELRTSQEEYLYLLKSNADENLIKSAKRKLVLLGLSETQINNLEQRDKISLTITIYSPYTGYVILESASPAMTSSREEGTAEGMSMIGDASATSDKASGNTQTNPQLREGAYVNAGQTLFTINDFKKVWALLAVDVEDQSFITENTPVKVVSEVYPDKPIEGKINFIEPVYSEGIQFMQARVYLDNSEEDLKANSLVRAEIQTGSQARMLVPNSSLSDLGGRKIVWVKTKDTPSGKKVFVPRTVLTGIRSDDFTQITEGLNKDEVIAKYAGYLLDSESIVE
;
A
#
# COMPACT_ATOMS: atom_id res chain seq x y z
N MET A 1 6.84 49.24 -22.14
CA MET A 1 7.93 50.17 -22.44
C MET A 1 9.12 49.76 -21.59
N PHE A 2 10.13 49.32 -22.17
CA PHE A 2 11.51 48.81 -21.92
C PHE A 2 11.63 47.38 -22.39
N LEU A 3 12.11 47.10 -23.46
CA LEU A 3 13.24 47.08 -24.41
C LEU A 3 14.49 46.41 -23.80
N LEU A 4 14.79 45.25 -24.41
CA LEU A 4 16.05 44.76 -24.98
C LEU A 4 17.28 44.53 -24.07
N ALA A 5 17.89 43.35 -24.16
CA ALA A 5 19.11 43.19 -24.95
C ALA A 5 19.53 41.72 -25.03
N ALA A 6 19.75 41.31 -26.28
CA ALA A 6 20.47 40.09 -26.65
C ALA A 6 21.97 40.31 -26.49
N CYS A 7 22.70 39.28 -26.06
CA CYS A 7 24.14 39.17 -26.26
C CYS A 7 24.49 37.76 -26.71
N ASN A 8 24.99 37.70 -27.92
CA ASN A 8 25.69 36.59 -28.56
C ASN A 8 27.20 36.81 -28.36
N PRO A 9 28.04 35.85 -28.06
CA PRO A 9 29.44 35.97 -28.39
C PRO A 9 29.89 34.93 -29.41
N ALA A 10 30.69 35.47 -30.25
CA ALA A 10 31.36 35.05 -31.46
C ALA A 10 32.27 33.81 -31.30
N THR A 11 32.34 33.13 -32.43
CA THR A 11 33.36 32.18 -32.88
C THR A 11 34.78 32.68 -32.76
N GLU A 12 35.65 31.87 -32.21
CA GLU A 12 37.11 32.01 -32.40
C GLU A 12 37.62 30.80 -33.16
N LYS A 13 38.12 31.08 -34.37
CA LYS A 13 38.93 30.19 -35.22
C LYS A 13 40.36 30.24 -34.73
N THR A 14 40.99 29.11 -34.52
CA THR A 14 42.45 28.98 -34.56
C THR A 14 42.82 28.01 -35.67
N ASP A 15 43.43 28.56 -36.69
CA ASP A 15 44.18 27.85 -37.71
C ASP A 15 45.45 27.28 -37.10
N HIS A 16 45.80 26.04 -37.41
CA HIS A 16 47.17 25.58 -37.42
C HIS A 16 47.43 24.68 -38.62
N GLU A 17 48.45 25.13 -39.31
CA GLU A 17 49.02 24.65 -40.57
C GLU A 17 49.49 23.16 -40.47
N GLY A 18 49.34 22.52 -41.51
CA GLY A 18 49.97 21.67 -42.47
C GLY A 18 51.18 20.79 -42.00
N HIS A 19 50.99 19.47 -42.18
CA HIS A 19 52.10 18.63 -42.63
C HIS A 19 51.56 17.59 -43.62
N THR A 20 51.95 17.76 -44.85
CA THR A 20 51.89 16.78 -45.93
C THR A 20 52.92 15.68 -45.71
N MET A 21 52.45 14.42 -45.67
CA MET A 21 53.27 13.24 -46.00
C MET A 21 52.40 12.21 -46.70
N GLY A 22 52.94 11.62 -47.72
CA GLY A 22 52.35 10.87 -48.81
C GLY A 22 51.73 9.52 -48.51
N PRO A 23 51.24 8.82 -49.51
CA PRO A 23 50.34 7.72 -49.38
C PRO A 23 51.08 6.43 -49.02
N ASN A 24 50.69 5.80 -47.92
CA ASN A 24 51.02 4.39 -47.74
C ASN A 24 49.73 3.59 -47.55
N GLN A 25 49.46 2.79 -48.54
CA GLN A 25 48.41 1.82 -48.62
C GLN A 25 48.63 0.77 -47.55
N ASN A 26 47.61 0.55 -46.72
CA ASN A 26 47.26 -0.77 -46.25
C ASN A 26 45.88 -0.66 -45.62
N HIS A 27 44.84 -0.74 -46.43
CA HIS A 27 43.54 -1.16 -46.00
C HIS A 27 43.67 -2.63 -45.55
N ALA A 28 43.79 -2.85 -44.25
CA ALA A 28 43.39 -4.10 -43.69
C ALA A 28 41.86 -4.13 -43.79
N THR A 29 41.36 -4.69 -44.88
CA THR A 29 40.02 -5.27 -44.95
C THR A 29 39.95 -6.21 -43.79
N SER A 30 39.21 -5.83 -42.72
CA SER A 30 38.74 -6.81 -41.75
C SER A 30 37.88 -7.79 -42.53
N THR A 31 38.44 -8.92 -42.85
CA THR A 31 37.71 -10.09 -43.31
C THR A 31 36.71 -10.39 -42.18
N VAL A 32 35.48 -9.95 -42.40
CA VAL A 32 34.34 -10.49 -41.65
C VAL A 32 34.45 -11.98 -41.81
N ASP A 33 34.63 -12.64 -40.69
CA ASP A 33 34.81 -14.10 -40.61
C ASP A 33 33.56 -14.75 -41.21
N THR A 34 33.66 -15.16 -42.49
CA THR A 34 32.60 -15.77 -43.28
C THR A 34 32.18 -17.11 -42.70
N SER A 35 32.89 -17.62 -41.68
CA SER A 35 32.52 -18.85 -40.98
C SER A 35 31.29 -18.66 -40.09
N LEU A 36 30.91 -17.44 -39.68
CA LEU A 36 29.72 -17.13 -38.95
C LEU A 36 28.50 -16.89 -39.85
N ALA A 37 28.69 -16.55 -41.11
CA ALA A 37 27.58 -16.35 -42.04
C ALA A 37 26.85 -17.66 -42.39
N ASP A 38 27.54 -18.78 -42.34
CA ASP A 38 26.96 -20.10 -42.57
C ASP A 38 26.14 -20.62 -41.36
N ILE A 39 26.29 -20.01 -40.19
CA ILE A 39 25.55 -20.40 -38.98
C ILE A 39 24.24 -19.57 -38.84
N VAL A 40 24.19 -18.40 -39.45
CA VAL A 40 22.98 -17.58 -39.48
C VAL A 40 22.07 -18.03 -40.61
N ARG A 41 21.30 -19.09 -40.38
CA ARG A 41 20.24 -19.54 -41.30
C ARG A 41 19.20 -18.40 -41.45
N SER A 42 18.94 -18.02 -42.70
CA SER A 42 17.91 -17.04 -43.04
C SER A 42 16.54 -17.50 -42.49
N VAL A 43 15.84 -16.63 -41.81
CA VAL A 43 14.49 -16.88 -41.25
C VAL A 43 13.41 -17.09 -42.33
N ASN A 44 13.77 -16.93 -43.61
CA ASN A 44 12.87 -17.04 -44.77
C ASN A 44 12.86 -18.43 -45.41
N GLN A 45 13.35 -19.45 -44.74
CA GLN A 45 13.39 -20.78 -45.31
C GLN A 45 12.02 -21.47 -45.23
N THR A 46 11.56 -21.99 -46.36
CA THR A 46 10.31 -22.73 -46.46
C THR A 46 10.57 -24.23 -46.17
N VAL A 47 9.77 -24.81 -45.29
CA VAL A 47 9.89 -26.21 -44.91
C VAL A 47 8.69 -27.02 -45.41
N ILE A 48 8.93 -28.16 -46.03
CA ILE A 48 7.89 -29.10 -46.46
C ILE A 48 7.82 -30.25 -45.46
N SER A 49 6.69 -30.43 -44.80
CA SER A 49 6.51 -31.43 -43.74
C SER A 49 5.10 -32.03 -43.77
N SER A 50 4.97 -33.26 -43.25
CA SER A 50 3.67 -33.88 -42.99
C SER A 50 3.11 -33.63 -41.59
N GLN A 51 3.68 -32.66 -40.86
CA GLN A 51 3.31 -32.32 -39.50
C GLN A 51 1.82 -32.02 -39.33
N GLU A 52 1.30 -32.34 -38.14
CA GLU A 52 -0.02 -31.90 -37.73
C GLU A 52 -0.08 -30.37 -37.63
N THR A 53 -1.24 -29.87 -37.95
CA THR A 53 -1.52 -28.42 -37.91
C THR A 53 -2.57 -28.10 -36.84
N VAL A 54 -2.51 -26.94 -36.32
CA VAL A 54 -3.49 -26.41 -35.36
C VAL A 54 -3.88 -24.99 -35.75
N GLU A 55 -5.12 -24.64 -35.50
CA GLU A 55 -5.61 -23.28 -35.67
C GLU A 55 -5.47 -22.51 -34.34
N PRO A 56 -5.12 -21.21 -34.38
CA PRO A 56 -5.17 -20.37 -33.21
C PRO A 56 -6.57 -20.34 -32.60
N VAL A 57 -6.67 -20.49 -31.30
CA VAL A 57 -7.96 -20.47 -30.62
C VAL A 57 -8.16 -19.10 -30.00
N VAL A 58 -9.20 -18.40 -30.43
CA VAL A 58 -9.61 -17.15 -29.76
C VAL A 58 -10.51 -17.53 -28.58
N LYS A 59 -9.94 -17.44 -27.39
CA LYS A 59 -10.69 -17.62 -26.15
C LYS A 59 -10.76 -16.31 -25.40
N ALA A 60 -11.92 -16.05 -24.84
CA ALA A 60 -12.05 -15.10 -23.78
C ALA A 60 -11.28 -15.61 -22.56
N SER A 61 -10.05 -15.19 -22.42
CA SER A 61 -9.18 -15.59 -21.31
C SER A 61 -9.02 -14.38 -20.39
N GLY A 62 -9.59 -14.48 -19.20
CA GLY A 62 -9.24 -13.61 -18.11
C GLY A 62 -8.00 -14.16 -17.41
N SER A 63 -6.98 -13.36 -17.20
CA SER A 63 -5.93 -13.73 -16.25
C SER A 63 -6.41 -13.40 -14.83
N VAL A 64 -6.04 -14.24 -13.88
CA VAL A 64 -6.26 -13.95 -12.47
C VAL A 64 -4.99 -13.29 -11.95
N VAL A 65 -5.09 -12.04 -11.55
CA VAL A 65 -4.02 -11.35 -10.84
C VAL A 65 -4.17 -11.68 -9.36
N LYS A 66 -3.09 -12.13 -8.75
CA LYS A 66 -3.03 -12.47 -7.32
C LYS A 66 -2.21 -11.41 -6.60
N LEU A 67 -2.85 -10.72 -5.67
CA LEU A 67 -2.22 -9.69 -4.85
C LEU A 67 -2.10 -10.20 -3.42
N ASN A 68 -1.00 -9.88 -2.78
CA ASN A 68 -0.81 -10.09 -1.36
C ASN A 68 -1.09 -8.80 -0.60
N GLY A 69 -1.54 -8.94 0.63
CA GLY A 69 -1.84 -7.79 1.46
C GLY A 69 -2.07 -8.17 2.92
N TYR A 70 -2.56 -7.22 3.67
CA TYR A 70 -2.88 -7.42 5.08
C TYR A 70 -4.15 -6.65 5.47
N ILE A 71 -4.79 -7.09 6.53
CA ILE A 71 -5.93 -6.40 7.12
C ILE A 71 -5.43 -5.23 7.95
N SER A 72 -5.97 -4.05 7.69
CA SER A 72 -5.75 -2.84 8.48
C SER A 72 -7.04 -2.38 9.12
N GLU A 73 -6.92 -1.76 10.26
CA GLU A 73 -8.04 -1.05 10.88
C GLU A 73 -8.45 0.16 10.04
N ASP A 74 -9.72 0.54 10.14
CA ASP A 74 -10.24 1.77 9.54
C ASP A 74 -9.94 2.95 10.47
N PRO A 75 -9.01 3.86 10.13
CA PRO A 75 -8.68 5.01 10.97
C PRO A 75 -9.86 5.95 11.25
N MET A 76 -10.88 5.94 10.40
CA MET A 76 -12.09 6.74 10.60
C MET A 76 -12.97 6.20 11.74
N ARG A 77 -12.69 4.99 12.21
CA ARG A 77 -13.39 4.34 13.32
C ARG A 77 -12.61 4.35 14.63
N ASN A 78 -11.44 4.96 14.62
CA ASN A 78 -10.65 5.21 15.81
C ASN A 78 -11.24 6.40 16.56
N GLN A 79 -11.81 6.14 17.72
CA GLN A 79 -12.44 7.15 18.57
C GLN A 79 -11.55 7.43 19.78
N VAL A 80 -11.13 8.67 19.90
CA VAL A 80 -10.29 9.08 21.02
C VAL A 80 -11.17 9.45 22.23
N LEU A 81 -10.91 8.81 23.34
CA LEU A 81 -11.51 9.18 24.62
C LEU A 81 -10.54 10.07 25.41
N SER A 82 -10.93 11.31 25.62
CA SER A 82 -10.19 12.27 26.44
C SER A 82 -11.00 12.72 27.64
N THR A 83 -10.31 13.09 28.73
CA THR A 83 -10.97 13.68 29.89
C THR A 83 -11.25 15.16 29.67
N ARG A 84 -12.39 15.64 30.14
CA ARG A 84 -12.76 17.07 30.09
C ARG A 84 -12.24 17.87 31.28
N VAL A 85 -11.92 17.19 32.38
CA VAL A 85 -11.40 17.79 33.61
C VAL A 85 -10.12 17.11 34.05
N GLY A 86 -9.24 17.87 34.68
CA GLY A 86 -8.05 17.32 35.30
C GLY A 86 -8.38 16.70 36.65
N GLY A 87 -7.57 15.71 37.06
CA GLY A 87 -7.76 15.06 38.34
C GLY A 87 -6.91 13.82 38.53
N ARG A 88 -7.15 13.12 39.65
CA ARG A 88 -6.51 11.86 40.01
C ARG A 88 -7.42 10.70 39.68
N ILE A 89 -6.90 9.67 39.04
CA ILE A 89 -7.62 8.43 38.79
C ILE A 89 -7.71 7.67 40.11
N GLU A 90 -8.92 7.50 40.63
CA GLU A 90 -9.15 6.71 41.85
C GLU A 90 -9.35 5.25 41.52
N LYS A 91 -10.03 4.94 40.42
CA LYS A 91 -10.28 3.57 39.97
C LYS A 91 -10.28 3.51 38.46
N LEU A 92 -9.64 2.46 37.91
CA LEU A 92 -9.57 2.18 36.49
C LEU A 92 -10.30 0.86 36.22
N TYR A 93 -11.33 0.90 35.36
CA TYR A 93 -12.12 -0.27 34.98
C TYR A 93 -11.55 -0.95 33.73
N VAL A 94 -10.83 -0.21 32.89
CA VAL A 94 -10.10 -0.74 31.72
C VAL A 94 -8.73 -1.22 32.21
N LYS A 95 -8.51 -2.54 32.18
CA LYS A 95 -7.35 -3.17 32.83
C LYS A 95 -6.28 -3.63 31.86
N TYR A 96 -6.63 -3.89 30.61
CA TYR A 96 -5.70 -4.43 29.62
C TYR A 96 -6.01 -3.92 28.22
N ASN A 97 -5.00 -3.97 27.38
CA ASN A 97 -5.11 -3.59 25.97
C ASN A 97 -6.05 -4.55 25.21
N TYR A 98 -6.82 -4.03 24.27
CA TYR A 98 -7.88 -4.76 23.57
C TYR A 98 -9.01 -5.29 24.45
N GLN A 99 -9.23 -4.68 25.62
CA GLN A 99 -10.45 -4.94 26.38
C GLN A 99 -11.66 -4.36 25.62
N TYR A 100 -12.68 -5.19 25.43
CA TYR A 100 -13.93 -4.72 24.83
C TYR A 100 -14.69 -3.85 25.83
N ILE A 101 -15.24 -2.75 25.35
CA ILE A 101 -16.04 -1.81 26.13
C ILE A 101 -17.28 -1.41 25.35
N GLY A 102 -18.44 -1.40 26.02
CA GLY A 102 -19.70 -0.96 25.47
C GLY A 102 -19.94 0.54 25.67
N LYS A 103 -20.78 1.11 24.82
CA LYS A 103 -21.26 2.47 25.02
C LYS A 103 -22.04 2.59 26.36
N GLY A 104 -21.67 3.56 27.18
CA GLY A 104 -22.25 3.77 28.51
C GLY A 104 -21.61 2.91 29.60
N GLU A 105 -20.60 2.11 29.30
CA GLU A 105 -19.84 1.34 30.27
C GLU A 105 -18.84 2.22 31.03
N LYS A 106 -18.57 1.86 32.29
CA LYS A 106 -17.64 2.60 33.14
C LYS A 106 -16.21 2.42 32.67
N VAL A 107 -15.50 3.54 32.56
CA VAL A 107 -14.11 3.60 32.14
C VAL A 107 -13.18 3.80 33.32
N LEU A 108 -13.40 4.89 34.07
CA LEU A 108 -12.62 5.22 35.25
C LEU A 108 -13.44 6.12 36.21
N ASP A 109 -13.04 6.12 37.46
CA ASP A 109 -13.49 7.10 38.46
C ASP A 109 -12.37 8.13 38.66
N LEU A 110 -12.72 9.40 38.51
CA LEU A 110 -11.80 10.54 38.59
C LEU A 110 -12.15 11.44 39.77
N TYR A 111 -11.19 11.70 40.64
CA TYR A 111 -11.28 12.75 41.64
C TYR A 111 -10.80 14.08 41.01
N SER A 112 -11.68 15.09 40.96
CA SER A 112 -11.36 16.41 40.42
C SER A 112 -11.76 17.53 41.42
N PRO A 113 -10.76 18.30 41.91
CA PRO A 113 -11.05 19.45 42.76
C PRO A 113 -11.91 20.51 42.09
N GLU A 114 -11.66 20.78 40.81
CA GLU A 114 -12.41 21.75 40.01
C GLU A 114 -13.89 21.36 39.90
N LEU A 115 -14.15 20.10 39.68
CA LEU A 115 -15.51 19.61 39.56
C LEU A 115 -16.23 19.67 40.91
N ARG A 116 -15.53 19.36 41.98
CA ARG A 116 -16.06 19.50 43.34
C ARG A 116 -16.53 20.93 43.62
N THR A 117 -15.67 21.92 43.35
CA THR A 117 -16.01 23.33 43.52
C THR A 117 -17.22 23.77 42.67
N SER A 118 -17.29 23.27 41.42
CA SER A 118 -18.43 23.56 40.55
C SER A 118 -19.74 22.91 41.02
N GLN A 119 -19.69 21.74 41.67
CA GLN A 119 -20.87 21.13 42.30
C GLN A 119 -21.30 21.91 43.54
N GLU A 120 -20.34 22.37 44.38
CA GLU A 120 -20.61 23.21 45.53
C GLU A 120 -21.30 24.54 45.12
N GLU A 121 -20.77 25.18 44.09
CA GLU A 121 -21.34 26.41 43.50
C GLU A 121 -22.80 26.17 43.04
N TYR A 122 -23.04 25.09 42.30
CA TYR A 122 -24.38 24.77 41.80
C TYR A 122 -25.39 24.51 42.91
N LEU A 123 -25.02 23.69 43.89
CA LEU A 123 -25.90 23.41 45.05
C LEU A 123 -26.17 24.67 45.90
N TYR A 124 -25.16 25.53 46.04
CA TYR A 124 -25.35 26.79 46.77
C TYR A 124 -26.37 27.72 46.04
N LEU A 125 -26.29 27.85 44.72
CA LEU A 125 -27.25 28.62 43.91
C LEU A 125 -28.66 28.03 43.99
N LEU A 126 -28.81 26.70 44.01
CA LEU A 126 -30.11 26.07 44.20
C LEU A 126 -30.71 26.39 45.58
N LYS A 127 -29.91 26.29 46.66
CA LYS A 127 -30.36 26.52 48.03
C LYS A 127 -30.68 27.99 48.33
N SER A 128 -29.95 28.89 47.70
CA SER A 128 -30.16 30.33 47.88
C SER A 128 -31.34 30.91 47.06
N ASN A 129 -32.05 30.04 46.30
CA ASN A 129 -33.07 30.46 45.34
C ASN A 129 -32.56 31.62 44.42
N ALA A 130 -31.34 31.48 43.92
CA ALA A 130 -30.72 32.44 43.03
C ALA A 130 -31.49 32.57 41.71
N ASP A 131 -31.14 33.58 40.93
CA ASP A 131 -31.73 33.79 39.62
C ASP A 131 -31.66 32.52 38.74
N GLU A 132 -32.77 32.20 38.07
CA GLU A 132 -32.89 31.00 37.24
C GLU A 132 -31.81 30.91 36.16
N ASN A 133 -31.37 32.06 35.62
CA ASN A 133 -30.30 32.09 34.60
C ASN A 133 -28.94 31.71 35.18
N LEU A 134 -28.67 32.08 36.45
CA LEU A 134 -27.46 31.67 37.16
C LEU A 134 -27.46 30.18 37.42
N ILE A 135 -28.58 29.63 37.88
CA ILE A 135 -28.74 28.19 38.10
C ILE A 135 -28.54 27.42 36.79
N LYS A 136 -29.18 27.85 35.69
CA LYS A 136 -29.00 27.26 34.36
C LYS A 136 -27.55 27.33 33.88
N SER A 137 -26.87 28.47 34.14
CA SER A 137 -25.47 28.62 33.75
C SER A 137 -24.54 27.68 34.50
N ALA A 138 -24.75 27.55 35.84
CA ALA A 138 -23.99 26.63 36.67
C ALA A 138 -24.25 25.16 36.27
N LYS A 139 -25.52 24.80 35.99
CA LYS A 139 -25.88 23.46 35.46
C LYS A 139 -25.16 23.19 34.13
N ARG A 140 -25.16 24.15 33.19
CA ARG A 140 -24.46 24.03 31.90
C ARG A 140 -22.95 23.87 32.09
N LYS A 141 -22.35 24.56 33.08
CA LYS A 141 -20.93 24.38 33.41
C LYS A 141 -20.65 22.95 33.85
N LEU A 142 -21.49 22.33 34.68
CA LEU A 142 -21.33 20.91 35.06
C LEU A 142 -21.41 19.97 33.88
N VAL A 143 -22.33 20.18 32.93
CA VAL A 143 -22.44 19.39 31.70
C VAL A 143 -21.18 19.55 30.84
N LEU A 144 -20.64 20.76 30.71
CA LEU A 144 -19.40 21.02 29.98
C LEU A 144 -18.19 20.33 30.61
N LEU A 145 -18.14 20.24 31.94
CA LEU A 145 -17.13 19.50 32.70
C LEU A 145 -17.30 17.96 32.61
N GLY A 146 -18.38 17.49 31.99
CA GLY A 146 -18.55 16.06 31.68
C GLY A 146 -19.50 15.29 32.59
N LEU A 147 -20.24 15.95 33.48
CA LEU A 147 -21.30 15.27 34.21
C LEU A 147 -22.48 14.96 33.30
N SER A 148 -22.98 13.74 33.42
CA SER A 148 -24.23 13.35 32.76
C SER A 148 -25.44 13.97 33.49
N GLU A 149 -26.55 14.09 32.75
CA GLU A 149 -27.80 14.61 33.37
C GLU A 149 -28.23 13.73 34.55
N THR A 150 -28.03 12.42 34.48
CA THR A 150 -28.33 11.50 35.59
C THR A 150 -27.46 11.78 36.81
N GLN A 151 -26.19 12.14 36.63
CA GLN A 151 -25.31 12.53 37.76
C GLN A 151 -25.71 13.84 38.36
N ILE A 152 -26.12 14.80 37.52
CA ILE A 152 -26.62 16.10 38.00
C ILE A 152 -27.95 15.95 38.78
N ASN A 153 -28.88 15.17 38.24
CA ASN A 153 -30.14 14.91 38.93
C ASN A 153 -29.92 14.20 40.28
N ASN A 154 -28.98 13.26 40.36
CA ASN A 154 -28.59 12.62 41.60
C ASN A 154 -27.96 13.60 42.61
N LEU A 155 -27.20 14.59 42.10
CA LEU A 155 -26.64 15.69 42.93
C LEU A 155 -27.75 16.54 43.51
N GLU A 156 -28.75 16.92 42.71
CA GLU A 156 -29.93 17.70 43.13
C GLU A 156 -30.75 16.95 44.20
N GLN A 157 -31.04 15.69 43.97
CA GLN A 157 -31.89 14.90 44.85
C GLN A 157 -31.23 14.51 46.18
N ARG A 158 -29.91 14.22 46.13
CA ARG A 158 -29.21 13.72 47.35
C ARG A 158 -28.59 14.85 48.16
N ASP A 159 -28.51 16.05 47.63
CA ASP A 159 -27.81 17.19 48.22
C ASP A 159 -26.40 16.87 48.72
N LYS A 160 -25.75 15.92 48.04
CA LYS A 160 -24.44 15.39 48.44
C LYS A 160 -23.48 15.44 47.28
N ILE A 161 -22.40 16.16 47.49
CA ILE A 161 -21.31 16.31 46.53
C ILE A 161 -20.63 14.97 46.36
N SER A 162 -20.42 14.57 45.10
CA SER A 162 -19.60 13.42 44.78
C SER A 162 -18.13 13.86 44.68
N LEU A 163 -17.28 13.24 45.48
CA LEU A 163 -15.83 13.47 45.43
C LEU A 163 -15.19 12.94 44.14
N THR A 164 -15.80 11.89 43.60
CA THR A 164 -15.34 11.24 42.36
C THR A 164 -16.47 11.24 41.34
N ILE A 165 -16.12 11.40 40.08
CA ILE A 165 -17.01 11.22 38.96
C ILE A 165 -16.61 10.00 38.15
N THR A 166 -17.62 9.26 37.73
CA THR A 166 -17.40 8.15 36.80
C THR A 166 -17.44 8.67 35.37
N ILE A 167 -16.37 8.42 34.62
CA ILE A 167 -16.33 8.65 33.18
C ILE A 167 -16.82 7.39 32.48
N TYR A 168 -17.75 7.56 31.57
CA TYR A 168 -18.36 6.50 30.78
C TYR A 168 -17.88 6.55 29.35
N SER A 169 -17.81 5.40 28.70
CA SER A 169 -17.47 5.34 27.28
C SER A 169 -18.64 5.86 26.42
N PRO A 170 -18.42 6.83 25.54
CA PRO A 170 -19.42 7.24 24.55
C PRO A 170 -19.49 6.29 23.35
N TYR A 171 -18.53 5.36 23.23
CA TYR A 171 -18.31 4.50 22.08
C TYR A 171 -18.31 3.02 22.49
N THR A 172 -18.49 2.16 21.49
CA THR A 172 -18.38 0.70 21.64
C THR A 172 -17.19 0.25 20.81
N GLY A 173 -16.34 -0.61 21.34
CA GLY A 173 -15.19 -1.16 20.64
C GLY A 173 -14.12 -1.70 21.56
N TYR A 174 -12.94 -1.88 21.03
CA TYR A 174 -11.77 -2.37 21.74
C TYR A 174 -10.86 -1.22 22.15
N VAL A 175 -10.48 -1.20 23.41
CA VAL A 175 -9.60 -0.16 23.94
C VAL A 175 -8.16 -0.42 23.50
N ILE A 176 -7.53 0.59 22.92
CA ILE A 176 -6.11 0.59 22.62
C ILE A 176 -5.44 1.55 23.60
N LEU A 177 -4.62 0.97 24.46
CA LEU A 177 -3.76 1.74 25.35
C LEU A 177 -2.55 2.17 24.52
N GLU A 178 -2.41 3.46 24.23
CA GLU A 178 -1.20 3.98 23.60
C GLU A 178 0.00 3.73 24.53
N SER A 179 0.70 2.65 24.30
CA SER A 179 2.04 2.49 24.84
C SER A 179 2.89 3.55 24.13
N ALA A 180 3.49 4.45 24.89
CA ALA A 180 4.52 5.35 24.34
C ALA A 180 5.55 4.46 23.61
N SER A 181 5.50 4.43 22.28
CA SER A 181 6.58 3.85 21.51
C SER A 181 7.84 4.59 21.97
N PRO A 182 8.87 3.88 22.44
CA PRO A 182 10.14 4.53 22.66
C PRO A 182 10.53 5.13 21.32
N ALA A 183 10.52 6.46 21.23
CA ALA A 183 11.14 7.15 20.11
C ALA A 183 12.53 6.56 20.01
N MET A 184 12.83 5.80 18.94
CA MET A 184 14.18 5.42 18.61
C MET A 184 14.93 6.74 18.36
N THR A 185 15.55 7.25 19.41
CA THR A 185 16.61 8.22 19.26
C THR A 185 17.68 7.49 18.48
N SER A 186 17.73 7.73 17.17
CA SER A 186 18.88 7.42 16.36
C SER A 186 20.04 8.20 16.99
N SER A 187 20.79 7.54 17.86
CA SER A 187 22.10 7.98 18.28
C SER A 187 22.97 7.97 17.03
N ARG A 188 23.06 9.13 16.40
CA ARG A 188 24.06 9.41 15.39
C ARG A 188 25.39 9.32 16.11
N GLU A 189 26.09 8.22 15.96
CA GLU A 189 27.50 8.11 16.30
C GLU A 189 28.24 9.14 15.43
N GLU A 190 28.48 10.30 15.98
CA GLU A 190 29.52 11.20 15.48
C GLU A 190 30.87 10.58 15.79
N GLY A 191 31.54 10.19 14.72
CA GLY A 191 32.90 9.64 14.77
C GLY A 191 33.86 10.57 15.49
N THR A 192 34.63 9.97 16.34
CA THR A 192 35.79 10.51 17.01
C THR A 192 36.77 11.17 16.04
N ALA A 193 36.93 12.49 16.16
CA ALA A 193 38.15 13.16 15.75
C ALA A 193 38.90 13.59 17.01
N GLU A 194 40.04 12.96 17.25
CA GLU A 194 41.02 13.38 18.26
C GLU A 194 41.52 14.78 17.91
N GLY A 195 41.48 15.66 18.91
CA GLY A 195 42.09 16.98 18.83
C GLY A 195 42.21 17.58 20.22
N MET A 196 43.40 17.46 20.81
CA MET A 196 43.83 18.15 22.02
C MET A 196 43.57 19.66 21.98
N SER A 197 43.04 20.27 23.03
CA SER A 197 43.73 21.38 23.71
C SER A 197 42.96 21.99 24.87
N MET A 198 43.62 22.04 26.01
CA MET A 198 43.79 23.11 27.01
C MET A 198 42.59 23.95 27.51
N ILE A 199 42.34 23.76 28.82
CA ILE A 199 42.17 24.72 29.92
C ILE A 199 41.45 26.06 29.61
N GLY A 200 40.32 26.26 30.27
CA GLY A 200 39.67 27.54 30.41
C GLY A 200 38.42 27.43 31.27
N ASP A 201 38.57 27.72 32.56
CA ASP A 201 37.52 27.87 33.56
C ASP A 201 36.59 29.03 33.17
N ALA A 202 35.29 28.73 32.93
CA ALA A 202 34.21 29.71 32.97
C ALA A 202 32.89 29.01 33.26
N SER A 203 32.42 29.17 34.46
CA SER A 203 31.08 28.83 34.91
C SER A 203 30.03 29.50 34.02
N ALA A 204 29.44 28.76 33.09
CA ALA A 204 28.21 29.12 32.41
C ALA A 204 27.12 28.16 32.89
N THR A 205 26.26 28.67 33.73
CA THR A 205 24.95 28.09 34.04
C THR A 205 24.17 27.90 32.75
N SER A 206 24.27 26.71 32.17
CA SER A 206 23.34 26.32 31.08
C SER A 206 22.01 25.95 31.71
N ASP A 207 21.07 26.86 31.59
CA ASP A 207 19.66 26.54 31.67
C ASP A 207 19.37 25.37 30.71
N LYS A 208 19.33 24.17 31.29
CA LYS A 208 18.73 23.02 30.60
C LYS A 208 17.28 23.40 30.35
N ALA A 209 16.99 23.85 29.14
CA ALA A 209 15.64 23.77 28.60
C ALA A 209 15.19 22.30 28.75
N SER A 210 14.40 22.06 29.78
CA SER A 210 13.68 20.80 29.99
C SER A 210 12.81 20.63 28.77
N GLY A 211 13.31 19.92 27.77
CA GLY A 211 12.49 19.37 26.73
C GLY A 211 11.41 18.55 27.41
N ASN A 212 10.20 19.04 27.35
CA ASN A 212 9.00 18.37 27.87
C ASN A 212 8.77 17.15 27.00
N THR A 213 9.53 16.09 27.22
CA THR A 213 9.19 14.74 26.78
C THR A 213 7.92 14.40 27.54
N GLN A 214 6.78 14.65 26.92
CA GLN A 214 5.49 14.11 27.36
C GLN A 214 5.57 12.60 27.23
N THR A 215 6.23 11.96 28.17
CA THR A 215 6.00 10.56 28.50
C THR A 215 4.54 10.48 28.90
N ASN A 216 3.72 9.93 28.03
CA ASN A 216 2.32 9.62 28.36
C ASN A 216 2.39 8.74 29.61
N PRO A 217 2.01 9.23 30.80
CA PRO A 217 2.05 8.41 31.99
C PRO A 217 1.09 7.26 31.76
N GLN A 218 1.59 6.04 31.84
CA GLN A 218 0.81 4.83 31.75
C GLN A 218 -0.41 4.99 32.66
N LEU A 219 -1.62 5.02 32.11
CA LEU A 219 -2.86 5.17 32.84
C LEU A 219 -2.96 4.07 33.91
N ARG A 220 -2.93 4.49 35.16
CA ARG A 220 -3.03 3.60 36.32
C ARG A 220 -3.76 4.30 37.47
N GLU A 221 -4.30 3.51 38.36
CA GLU A 221 -4.90 4.04 39.58
C GLU A 221 -3.86 4.86 40.37
N GLY A 222 -4.28 6.02 40.85
CA GLY A 222 -3.44 7.00 41.51
C GLY A 222 -2.70 7.99 40.59
N ALA A 223 -2.70 7.78 39.28
CA ALA A 223 -2.10 8.70 38.34
C ALA A 223 -2.94 9.99 38.19
N TYR A 224 -2.27 11.09 37.87
CA TYR A 224 -2.93 12.37 37.54
C TYR A 224 -3.08 12.51 36.04
N VAL A 225 -4.23 13.02 35.62
CA VAL A 225 -4.55 13.36 34.24
C VAL A 225 -4.93 14.83 34.13
N ASN A 226 -4.59 15.44 33.01
CA ASN A 226 -4.91 16.82 32.71
C ASN A 226 -6.21 16.93 31.89
N ALA A 227 -6.89 18.06 31.99
CA ALA A 227 -8.03 18.35 31.12
C ALA A 227 -7.57 18.30 29.64
N GLY A 228 -8.35 17.63 28.77
CA GLY A 228 -8.04 17.43 27.37
C GLY A 228 -7.05 16.29 27.09
N GLN A 229 -6.49 15.64 28.11
CA GLN A 229 -5.58 14.51 27.92
C GLN A 229 -6.31 13.32 27.35
N THR A 230 -5.74 12.72 26.30
CA THR A 230 -6.18 11.43 25.76
C THR A 230 -5.97 10.33 26.80
N LEU A 231 -7.03 9.61 27.09
CA LEU A 231 -6.99 8.46 27.99
C LEU A 231 -6.65 7.20 27.20
N PHE A 232 -7.42 6.90 26.16
CA PHE A 232 -7.16 5.81 25.23
C PHE A 232 -7.94 6.03 23.92
N THR A 233 -7.59 5.21 22.95
CA THR A 233 -8.32 5.10 21.69
C THR A 233 -9.25 3.88 21.77
N ILE A 234 -10.46 4.00 21.26
CA ILE A 234 -11.43 2.91 21.14
C ILE A 234 -11.60 2.63 19.66
N ASN A 235 -11.31 1.41 19.24
CA ASN A 235 -11.38 0.99 17.87
C ASN A 235 -12.52 -0.01 17.64
N ASP A 236 -13.32 0.23 16.60
CA ASP A 236 -14.39 -0.64 16.14
C ASP A 236 -13.92 -1.45 14.94
N PHE A 237 -13.59 -2.74 15.15
CA PHE A 237 -13.11 -3.66 14.12
C PHE A 237 -14.22 -4.28 13.26
N LYS A 238 -15.47 -3.84 13.37
CA LYS A 238 -16.58 -4.35 12.53
C LYS A 238 -16.43 -4.00 11.05
N LYS A 239 -15.64 -3.01 10.73
CA LYS A 239 -15.21 -2.72 9.37
C LYS A 239 -13.71 -2.56 9.35
N VAL A 240 -13.09 -3.20 8.40
CA VAL A 240 -11.64 -3.21 8.23
C VAL A 240 -11.29 -2.95 6.77
N TRP A 241 -10.05 -2.65 6.53
CA TRP A 241 -9.52 -2.50 5.18
C TRP A 241 -8.59 -3.67 4.86
N ALA A 242 -8.69 -4.24 3.67
CA ALA A 242 -7.60 -5.00 3.10
C ALA A 242 -6.73 -4.04 2.28
N LEU A 243 -5.47 -3.90 2.68
CA LEU A 243 -4.45 -3.15 1.97
C LEU A 243 -3.67 -4.15 1.11
N LEU A 244 -3.83 -4.03 -0.21
CA LEU A 244 -3.26 -4.94 -1.19
C LEU A 244 -2.08 -4.28 -1.87
N ALA A 245 -0.96 -4.98 -1.95
CA ALA A 245 0.21 -4.55 -2.69
C ALA A 245 0.00 -4.85 -4.19
N VAL A 246 0.11 -3.81 -5.01
CA VAL A 246 -0.07 -3.88 -6.46
C VAL A 246 1.27 -3.59 -7.12
N ASP A 247 1.84 -4.58 -7.78
CA ASP A 247 3.09 -4.45 -8.52
C ASP A 247 2.90 -3.57 -9.77
N VAL A 248 3.99 -2.95 -10.22
CA VAL A 248 3.97 -2.00 -11.38
C VAL A 248 3.38 -2.66 -12.62
N GLU A 249 3.65 -3.95 -12.82
CA GLU A 249 3.17 -4.73 -13.98
C GLU A 249 1.65 -4.90 -13.97
N ASP A 250 1.03 -4.99 -12.81
CA ASP A 250 -0.39 -5.24 -12.63
C ASP A 250 -1.25 -3.97 -12.56
N GLN A 251 -0.62 -2.80 -12.42
CA GLN A 251 -1.33 -1.51 -12.26
C GLN A 251 -2.29 -1.20 -13.41
N SER A 252 -1.94 -1.59 -14.64
CA SER A 252 -2.79 -1.34 -15.81
C SER A 252 -4.12 -2.09 -15.79
N PHE A 253 -4.23 -3.16 -15.02
CA PHE A 253 -5.42 -4.01 -14.91
C PHE A 253 -6.29 -3.68 -13.70
N ILE A 254 -5.78 -2.85 -12.78
CA ILE A 254 -6.41 -2.59 -11.49
C ILE A 254 -6.92 -1.15 -11.49
N THR A 255 -8.24 -1.03 -11.41
CA THR A 255 -8.94 0.26 -11.34
C THR A 255 -9.91 0.29 -10.16
N GLU A 256 -10.36 1.48 -9.79
CA GLU A 256 -11.44 1.61 -8.82
C GLU A 256 -12.70 0.84 -9.26
N ASN A 257 -13.39 0.26 -8.31
CA ASN A 257 -14.57 -0.60 -8.49
C ASN A 257 -14.27 -1.97 -9.14
N THR A 258 -13.01 -2.34 -9.39
CA THR A 258 -12.67 -3.69 -9.84
C THR A 258 -13.08 -4.71 -8.77
N PRO A 259 -13.89 -5.73 -9.14
CA PRO A 259 -14.27 -6.78 -8.20
C PRO A 259 -13.06 -7.61 -7.78
N VAL A 260 -12.99 -7.89 -6.49
CA VAL A 260 -11.88 -8.62 -5.88
C VAL A 260 -12.42 -9.65 -4.89
N LYS A 261 -11.80 -10.82 -4.89
CA LYS A 261 -12.06 -11.89 -3.94
C LYS A 261 -10.91 -11.94 -2.94
N VAL A 262 -11.17 -11.58 -1.70
CA VAL A 262 -10.18 -11.55 -0.63
C VAL A 262 -10.29 -12.83 0.20
N VAL A 263 -9.16 -13.49 0.38
CA VAL A 263 -9.05 -14.73 1.16
C VAL A 263 -8.08 -14.49 2.31
N SER A 264 -8.55 -14.66 3.53
CA SER A 264 -7.69 -14.60 4.71
C SER A 264 -6.89 -15.89 4.84
N GLU A 265 -5.62 -15.79 5.22
CA GLU A 265 -4.80 -16.98 5.50
C GLU A 265 -5.30 -17.77 6.73
N VAL A 266 -6.02 -17.10 7.64
CA VAL A 266 -6.61 -17.74 8.82
C VAL A 266 -7.85 -18.55 8.46
N TYR A 267 -8.64 -18.08 7.50
CA TYR A 267 -9.88 -18.73 7.04
C TYR A 267 -9.90 -18.87 5.52
N PRO A 268 -9.09 -19.78 4.96
CA PRO A 268 -8.96 -19.93 3.51
C PRO A 268 -10.25 -20.39 2.81
N ASP A 269 -11.11 -21.06 3.53
CA ASP A 269 -12.39 -21.59 3.00
C ASP A 269 -13.52 -20.55 2.97
N LYS A 270 -13.30 -19.36 3.53
CA LYS A 270 -14.28 -18.26 3.56
C LYS A 270 -13.79 -17.07 2.75
N PRO A 271 -13.87 -17.09 1.42
CA PRO A 271 -13.53 -15.93 0.62
C PRO A 271 -14.58 -14.81 0.81
N ILE A 272 -14.08 -13.59 0.90
CA ILE A 272 -14.90 -12.40 1.04
C ILE A 272 -14.89 -11.65 -0.28
N GLU A 273 -16.04 -11.42 -0.86
CA GLU A 273 -16.18 -10.62 -2.07
C GLU A 273 -16.19 -9.13 -1.71
N GLY A 274 -15.42 -8.37 -2.46
CA GLY A 274 -15.29 -6.94 -2.30
C GLY A 274 -15.01 -6.26 -3.64
N LYS A 275 -14.71 -4.99 -3.57
CA LYS A 275 -14.24 -4.20 -4.71
C LYS A 275 -13.12 -3.27 -4.27
N ILE A 276 -12.25 -2.92 -5.19
CA ILE A 276 -11.24 -1.90 -4.95
C ILE A 276 -11.95 -0.56 -4.79
N ASN A 277 -11.85 0.02 -3.60
CA ASN A 277 -12.52 1.28 -3.27
C ASN A 277 -11.61 2.48 -3.51
N PHE A 278 -10.31 2.30 -3.35
CA PHE A 278 -9.33 3.36 -3.47
C PHE A 278 -7.97 2.80 -3.87
N ILE A 279 -7.25 3.55 -4.67
CA ILE A 279 -5.87 3.25 -5.06
C ILE A 279 -5.01 4.44 -4.61
N GLU A 280 -3.99 4.17 -3.81
CA GLU A 280 -3.14 5.23 -3.30
C GLU A 280 -2.29 5.84 -4.42
N PRO A 281 -2.31 7.17 -4.62
CA PRO A 281 -1.60 7.82 -5.72
C PRO A 281 -0.10 8.03 -5.44
N VAL A 282 0.41 7.50 -4.35
CA VAL A 282 1.79 7.69 -3.88
C VAL A 282 2.41 6.34 -3.54
N TYR A 283 3.67 6.18 -3.90
CA TYR A 283 4.49 5.08 -3.40
C TYR A 283 5.04 5.47 -2.03
N SER A 284 4.95 4.59 -1.05
CA SER A 284 5.63 4.79 0.24
C SER A 284 7.15 4.73 0.06
N GLU A 285 7.90 5.50 0.83
CA GLU A 285 9.37 5.54 0.74
C GLU A 285 9.98 4.13 0.86
N GLY A 286 10.80 3.74 -0.13
CA GLY A 286 11.46 2.44 -0.19
C GLY A 286 10.57 1.28 -0.68
N ILE A 287 9.32 1.54 -1.06
CA ILE A 287 8.36 0.54 -1.52
C ILE A 287 8.01 0.81 -2.98
N GLN A 288 8.25 -0.18 -3.85
CA GLN A 288 8.00 -0.08 -5.29
C GLN A 288 6.63 -0.63 -5.72
N PHE A 289 5.70 -0.76 -4.82
CA PHE A 289 4.34 -1.16 -5.13
C PHE A 289 3.32 -0.11 -4.70
N MET A 290 2.23 -0.04 -5.41
CA MET A 290 1.08 0.80 -5.12
C MET A 290 0.14 0.06 -4.16
N GLN A 291 -0.50 0.77 -3.25
CA GLN A 291 -1.49 0.17 -2.35
C GLN A 291 -2.91 0.34 -2.90
N ALA A 292 -3.63 -0.76 -3.03
CA ALA A 292 -5.05 -0.76 -3.30
C ALA A 292 -5.83 -1.13 -2.03
N ARG A 293 -6.90 -0.38 -1.77
CA ARG A 293 -7.71 -0.52 -0.56
C ARG A 293 -9.07 -1.12 -0.89
N VAL A 294 -9.43 -2.14 -0.14
CA VAL A 294 -10.73 -2.82 -0.21
C VAL A 294 -11.40 -2.71 1.15
N TYR A 295 -12.62 -2.17 1.18
CA TYR A 295 -13.40 -2.09 2.42
C TYR A 295 -14.16 -3.39 2.63
N LEU A 296 -13.95 -3.99 3.79
CA LEU A 296 -14.52 -5.28 4.13
C LEU A 296 -15.42 -5.15 5.37
N ASP A 297 -16.55 -5.83 5.32
CA ASP A 297 -17.39 -6.02 6.50
C ASP A 297 -16.82 -7.16 7.36
N ASN A 298 -16.58 -6.85 8.62
CA ASN A 298 -16.02 -7.78 9.61
C ASN A 298 -16.98 -7.90 10.83
N SER A 299 -18.27 -7.88 10.59
CA SER A 299 -19.27 -7.93 11.66
C SER A 299 -19.19 -9.20 12.52
N GLU A 300 -18.66 -10.29 11.95
CA GLU A 300 -18.39 -11.56 12.66
C GLU A 300 -17.02 -11.56 13.36
N GLU A 301 -16.22 -10.51 13.20
CA GLU A 301 -14.87 -10.33 13.78
C GLU A 301 -13.88 -11.47 13.45
N ASP A 302 -14.09 -12.16 12.31
CA ASP A 302 -13.22 -13.23 11.84
C ASP A 302 -11.87 -12.67 11.32
N LEU A 303 -11.86 -11.46 10.74
CA LEU A 303 -10.65 -10.82 10.26
C LEU A 303 -9.94 -10.09 11.41
N LYS A 304 -8.68 -10.43 11.63
CA LYS A 304 -7.85 -9.78 12.64
C LYS A 304 -6.95 -8.72 12.00
N ALA A 305 -6.82 -7.57 12.64
CA ALA A 305 -5.87 -6.55 12.20
C ALA A 305 -4.46 -7.13 12.08
N ASN A 306 -3.72 -6.70 11.05
CA ASN A 306 -2.39 -7.19 10.67
C ASN A 306 -2.32 -8.66 10.22
N SER A 307 -3.47 -9.35 10.04
CA SER A 307 -3.46 -10.67 9.41
C SER A 307 -3.23 -10.56 7.91
N LEU A 308 -2.50 -11.53 7.36
CA LEU A 308 -2.23 -11.60 5.93
C LEU A 308 -3.47 -12.06 5.16
N VAL A 309 -3.64 -11.47 4.00
CA VAL A 309 -4.70 -11.81 3.04
C VAL A 309 -4.12 -11.94 1.64
N ARG A 310 -4.80 -12.76 0.85
CA ARG A 310 -4.55 -12.89 -0.59
C ARG A 310 -5.79 -12.45 -1.33
N ALA A 311 -5.62 -11.60 -2.33
CA ALA A 311 -6.70 -11.13 -3.18
C ALA A 311 -6.58 -11.70 -4.58
N GLU A 312 -7.68 -12.14 -5.15
CA GLU A 312 -7.76 -12.61 -6.54
C GLU A 312 -8.65 -11.65 -7.32
N ILE A 313 -8.07 -11.07 -8.37
CA ILE A 313 -8.76 -10.16 -9.28
C ILE A 313 -8.86 -10.84 -10.64
N GLN A 314 -10.08 -11.00 -11.11
CA GLN A 314 -10.30 -11.45 -12.48
C GLN A 314 -10.18 -10.24 -13.40
N THR A 315 -9.06 -10.14 -14.10
CA THR A 315 -8.91 -9.14 -15.17
C THR A 315 -9.81 -9.53 -16.33
N GLY A 316 -10.53 -8.52 -16.86
CA GLY A 316 -11.60 -8.74 -17.81
C GLY A 316 -11.25 -9.69 -18.95
N SER A 317 -12.21 -10.52 -19.30
CA SER A 317 -12.14 -11.47 -20.39
C SER A 317 -11.94 -10.74 -21.73
N GLN A 318 -10.67 -10.52 -22.10
CA GLN A 318 -10.35 -10.09 -23.46
C GLN A 318 -10.24 -11.32 -24.37
N ALA A 319 -10.84 -11.23 -25.55
CA ALA A 319 -10.65 -12.21 -26.58
C ALA A 319 -9.15 -12.25 -26.94
N ARG A 320 -8.45 -13.28 -26.50
CA ARG A 320 -7.01 -13.47 -26.73
C ARG A 320 -6.81 -14.60 -27.70
N MET A 321 -5.93 -14.36 -28.67
CA MET A 321 -5.47 -15.42 -29.57
C MET A 321 -4.46 -16.26 -28.83
N LEU A 322 -4.76 -17.54 -28.68
CA LEU A 322 -3.94 -18.51 -27.96
C LEU A 322 -3.43 -19.57 -28.93
N VAL A 323 -2.17 -19.93 -28.83
CA VAL A 323 -1.58 -21.05 -29.53
C VAL A 323 -0.97 -22.03 -28.54
N PRO A 324 -0.93 -23.34 -28.83
CA PRO A 324 -0.25 -24.30 -27.97
C PRO A 324 1.23 -23.94 -27.82
N ASN A 325 1.78 -24.15 -26.63
CA ASN A 325 3.20 -23.87 -26.35
C ASN A 325 4.14 -24.65 -27.28
N SER A 326 3.72 -25.86 -27.73
CA SER A 326 4.44 -26.67 -28.69
C SER A 326 4.56 -26.08 -30.10
N SER A 327 3.68 -25.16 -30.46
CA SER A 327 3.66 -24.47 -31.76
C SER A 327 4.62 -23.30 -31.86
N LEU A 328 5.28 -22.95 -30.76
CA LEU A 328 6.27 -21.87 -30.66
C LEU A 328 7.68 -22.40 -30.60
N SER A 329 8.58 -21.80 -31.33
CA SER A 329 10.03 -22.03 -31.21
C SER A 329 10.73 -20.72 -30.83
N ASP A 330 11.81 -20.83 -30.08
CA ASP A 330 12.67 -19.73 -29.72
C ASP A 330 13.93 -19.76 -30.60
N LEU A 331 14.18 -18.68 -31.30
CA LEU A 331 15.33 -18.51 -32.17
C LEU A 331 16.09 -17.27 -31.78
N GLY A 332 17.07 -17.40 -30.88
CA GLY A 332 17.91 -16.31 -30.44
C GLY A 332 17.14 -15.14 -29.80
N GLY A 333 16.12 -15.46 -28.97
CA GLY A 333 15.28 -14.48 -28.28
C GLY A 333 14.08 -13.98 -29.10
N ARG A 334 13.88 -14.51 -30.31
CA ARG A 334 12.67 -14.24 -31.11
C ARG A 334 11.76 -15.44 -31.08
N LYS A 335 10.48 -15.23 -30.82
CA LYS A 335 9.48 -16.29 -30.91
C LYS A 335 8.98 -16.37 -32.33
N ILE A 336 8.97 -17.62 -32.87
CA ILE A 336 8.49 -17.91 -34.24
C ILE A 336 7.42 -18.97 -34.21
N VAL A 337 6.48 -18.87 -35.15
CA VAL A 337 5.51 -19.90 -35.53
C VAL A 337 5.71 -20.30 -36.99
N TRP A 338 5.37 -21.52 -37.31
CA TRP A 338 5.43 -22.02 -38.68
C TRP A 338 4.02 -21.97 -39.29
N VAL A 339 3.78 -21.01 -40.16
CA VAL A 339 2.48 -20.79 -40.81
C VAL A 339 2.38 -21.68 -42.05
N LYS A 340 1.30 -22.44 -42.17
CA LYS A 340 1.00 -23.24 -43.36
C LYS A 340 0.54 -22.31 -44.49
N THR A 341 1.22 -22.38 -45.65
CA THR A 341 0.88 -21.57 -46.83
C THR A 341 0.10 -22.34 -47.88
N LYS A 342 0.48 -23.61 -48.18
CA LYS A 342 -0.18 -24.41 -49.19
C LYS A 342 0.03 -25.92 -48.92
N ASP A 343 -0.77 -26.75 -49.56
CA ASP A 343 -0.57 -28.18 -49.62
C ASP A 343 0.13 -28.57 -50.92
N THR A 344 1.04 -29.53 -50.87
CA THR A 344 1.67 -30.07 -52.07
C THR A 344 0.81 -31.19 -52.68
N PRO A 345 0.95 -31.47 -54.01
CA PRO A 345 0.23 -32.57 -54.64
C PRO A 345 0.49 -33.95 -53.99
N SER A 346 1.59 -34.09 -53.26
CA SER A 346 1.97 -35.29 -52.52
C SER A 346 1.37 -35.38 -51.11
N GLY A 347 0.47 -34.48 -50.74
CA GLY A 347 -0.18 -34.46 -49.42
C GLY A 347 0.69 -33.89 -48.28
N LYS A 348 1.87 -33.35 -48.58
CA LYS A 348 2.70 -32.64 -47.60
C LYS A 348 2.30 -31.18 -47.53
N LYS A 349 2.57 -30.53 -46.41
CA LYS A 349 2.24 -29.13 -46.14
C LYS A 349 3.50 -28.27 -46.22
N VAL A 350 3.35 -27.07 -46.75
CA VAL A 350 4.42 -26.07 -46.87
C VAL A 350 4.29 -25.08 -45.74
N PHE A 351 5.34 -24.93 -44.93
CA PHE A 351 5.38 -24.02 -43.79
C PHE A 351 6.40 -22.90 -44.01
N VAL A 352 6.06 -21.71 -43.57
CA VAL A 352 6.92 -20.52 -43.61
C VAL A 352 7.07 -20.02 -42.19
N PRO A 353 8.30 -19.76 -41.69
CA PRO A 353 8.52 -19.26 -40.38
C PRO A 353 8.09 -17.76 -40.31
N ARG A 354 7.39 -17.39 -39.24
CA ARG A 354 6.97 -16.02 -39.00
C ARG A 354 7.26 -15.63 -37.57
N THR A 355 7.90 -14.50 -37.37
CA THR A 355 8.12 -13.92 -36.04
C THR A 355 6.80 -13.44 -35.48
N VAL A 356 6.55 -13.74 -34.21
CA VAL A 356 5.36 -13.32 -33.49
C VAL A 356 5.76 -12.65 -32.18
N LEU A 357 4.94 -11.71 -31.75
CA LEU A 357 5.01 -11.16 -30.39
C LEU A 357 4.08 -11.96 -29.50
N THR A 358 4.62 -12.39 -28.36
CA THR A 358 3.89 -13.21 -27.40
C THR A 358 3.56 -12.37 -26.17
N GLY A 359 2.39 -12.63 -25.59
CA GLY A 359 1.96 -12.06 -24.30
C GLY A 359 2.04 -13.11 -23.18
N ILE A 360 0.96 -13.23 -22.43
CA ILE A 360 0.86 -14.12 -21.27
C ILE A 360 1.00 -15.59 -21.69
N ARG A 361 1.81 -16.34 -20.97
CA ARG A 361 1.99 -17.77 -21.14
C ARG A 361 1.32 -18.51 -19.97
N SER A 362 0.52 -19.52 -20.28
CA SER A 362 -0.01 -20.50 -19.35
C SER A 362 0.67 -21.86 -19.55
N ASP A 363 0.29 -22.87 -18.75
CA ASP A 363 0.89 -24.20 -18.82
C ASP A 363 0.81 -24.85 -20.21
N ASP A 364 -0.31 -24.67 -20.92
CA ASP A 364 -0.57 -25.30 -22.22
C ASP A 364 -0.52 -24.32 -23.40
N PHE A 365 -0.80 -23.04 -23.17
CA PHE A 365 -1.01 -22.06 -24.24
C PHE A 365 -0.22 -20.77 -24.00
N THR A 366 0.18 -20.14 -25.12
CA THR A 366 0.77 -18.80 -25.11
C THR A 366 -0.10 -17.85 -25.93
N GLN A 367 -0.32 -16.66 -25.41
CA GLN A 367 -0.99 -15.59 -26.13
C GLN A 367 -0.10 -15.03 -27.24
N ILE A 368 -0.68 -14.84 -28.43
CA ILE A 368 -0.07 -14.06 -29.51
C ILE A 368 -0.71 -12.69 -29.54
N THR A 369 0.12 -11.65 -29.43
CA THR A 369 -0.32 -10.24 -29.49
C THR A 369 -0.23 -9.68 -30.89
N GLU A 370 0.81 -10.07 -31.65
CA GLU A 370 1.03 -9.61 -33.01
C GLU A 370 1.70 -10.70 -33.86
N GLY A 371 1.53 -10.62 -35.17
CA GLY A 371 2.25 -11.45 -36.15
C GLY A 371 1.49 -12.67 -36.65
N LEU A 372 0.27 -12.97 -36.13
CA LEU A 372 -0.55 -14.08 -36.59
C LEU A 372 -2.01 -13.65 -36.72
N ASN A 373 -2.71 -14.19 -37.75
CA ASN A 373 -4.13 -13.96 -37.95
C ASN A 373 -4.93 -15.15 -37.44
N LYS A 374 -6.18 -14.92 -37.05
CA LYS A 374 -7.07 -15.96 -36.48
C LYS A 374 -7.41 -17.10 -37.45
N ASP A 375 -7.36 -16.82 -38.76
CA ASP A 375 -7.74 -17.77 -39.81
C ASP A 375 -6.50 -18.51 -40.38
N GLU A 376 -5.33 -18.26 -39.84
CA GLU A 376 -4.09 -18.91 -40.28
C GLU A 376 -3.88 -20.23 -39.53
N VAL A 377 -3.43 -21.22 -40.26
CA VAL A 377 -3.14 -22.54 -39.74
C VAL A 377 -1.65 -22.65 -39.46
N ILE A 378 -1.25 -23.11 -38.29
CA ILE A 378 0.17 -23.25 -37.90
C ILE A 378 0.56 -24.70 -37.60
N ALA A 379 1.83 -25.00 -37.61
CA ALA A 379 2.36 -26.31 -37.20
C ALA A 379 2.12 -26.49 -35.69
N LYS A 380 1.65 -27.69 -35.31
CA LYS A 380 1.39 -28.04 -33.91
C LYS A 380 2.70 -28.18 -33.09
N TYR A 381 3.77 -28.67 -33.72
CA TYR A 381 5.07 -28.87 -33.08
C TYR A 381 6.18 -28.15 -33.86
N ALA A 382 6.48 -26.93 -33.44
CA ALA A 382 7.43 -26.08 -34.16
C ALA A 382 8.89 -26.54 -34.03
N GLY A 383 9.27 -27.19 -32.95
CA GLY A 383 10.63 -27.70 -32.72
C GLY A 383 11.11 -28.69 -33.79
N TYR A 384 10.23 -29.59 -34.24
CA TYR A 384 10.61 -30.56 -35.28
C TYR A 384 10.87 -29.93 -36.66
N LEU A 385 10.42 -28.73 -36.92
CA LEU A 385 10.64 -28.02 -38.19
C LEU A 385 11.97 -27.27 -38.20
N LEU A 386 12.54 -26.98 -37.03
CA LEU A 386 13.89 -26.41 -36.92
C LEU A 386 14.98 -27.45 -37.25
N ASP A 387 14.76 -28.70 -36.87
CA ASP A 387 15.74 -29.80 -37.05
C ASP A 387 15.57 -30.57 -38.36
N SER A 388 14.51 -30.27 -39.13
CA SER A 388 14.28 -30.98 -40.38
C SER A 388 15.23 -30.50 -41.48
N GLU A 389 16.07 -31.40 -41.98
CA GLU A 389 16.97 -31.17 -43.11
C GLU A 389 16.23 -31.00 -44.47
N SER A 390 14.91 -30.94 -44.46
CA SER A 390 14.08 -30.77 -45.66
C SER A 390 13.88 -29.31 -46.00
N ILE A 391 14.97 -28.58 -46.16
CA ILE A 391 14.94 -27.22 -46.66
C ILE A 391 14.97 -27.33 -48.18
N VAL A 392 13.92 -26.91 -48.84
CA VAL A 392 13.91 -26.74 -50.31
C VAL A 392 14.19 -25.28 -50.58
N GLU A 393 15.30 -25.03 -51.31
CA GLU A 393 15.64 -23.71 -51.85
C GLU A 393 14.57 -23.21 -52.84
#